data_6b7add7abdb1d698fc1803a686432b25
#
_entry.id   6b7add7abdb1d698fc1803a686432b25
#
_cell.length_a   1.000
_cell.length_b   1.000
_cell.length_c   1.000
_cell.angle_alpha   90.00
_cell.angle_beta   90.00
_cell.angle_gamma   90.00
#
_symmetry.space_group_name_H-M   'P 1'
#
loop_
_entity.id
_entity.type
_entity.pdbx_description
1 polymer ?
#
loop_
_entity_poly.entity_id
_entity_poly.type
_entity_poly.pdbx_seq_one_letter_code
_entity_poly.pdbx_strand_id
1 'polypeptide(L)'
;SNLRLQREFRDWPVCPRTPLPPADLERLNQPWPVVHPLADDGNEPDVVARPTLSELATILALSVGVREPLGSEPTGQGPADAAQTPLSAKLRRWTAAGGNIGSVTAYVLVPAGAAAGEAGEKQPAPGTYVYIERDHALALIGPAPSGADSGEDAETDVLPDGVGARIVLTGNVDKVARKYFSFALRIAVQDCGCSFEVIRLVADALGVPLRA
;
A
#
# COMPACT_ATOMS: atom_id res chain seq x y z
N SER A 1 4.48 1.35 -25.85
CA SER A 1 4.04 2.68 -25.44
C SER A 1 3.83 2.71 -23.92
N ASN A 2 4.00 3.87 -23.26
CA ASN A 2 3.78 4.05 -21.83
C ASN A 2 2.39 3.60 -21.35
N LEU A 3 1.37 3.78 -22.19
CA LEU A 3 -0.01 3.43 -21.85
C LEU A 3 -0.20 1.93 -21.59
N ARG A 4 0.49 1.09 -22.38
CA ARG A 4 0.48 -0.36 -22.15
C ARG A 4 1.09 -0.71 -20.79
N LEU A 5 2.27 -0.14 -20.49
CA LEU A 5 2.95 -0.39 -19.21
C LEU A 5 2.17 0.09 -18.01
N GLN A 6 1.46 1.22 -18.12
CA GLN A 6 0.60 1.74 -17.04
C GLN A 6 -0.54 0.78 -16.67
N ARG A 7 -1.05 0.04 -17.66
CA ARG A 7 -2.18 -0.90 -17.49
C ARG A 7 -1.75 -2.34 -17.31
N GLU A 8 -0.46 -2.63 -17.29
CA GLU A 8 0.08 -3.95 -17.02
C GLU A 8 0.14 -4.16 -15.51
N PHE A 9 -0.91 -4.75 -14.98
CA PHE A 9 -0.94 -5.18 -13.59
C PHE A 9 -0.32 -6.58 -13.47
N ARG A 10 0.28 -6.85 -12.30
CA ARG A 10 0.79 -8.19 -12.01
C ARG A 10 -0.38 -9.12 -11.73
N ASP A 11 -0.39 -10.28 -12.36
CA ASP A 11 -1.32 -11.35 -12.03
C ASP A 11 -0.86 -12.05 -10.75
N TRP A 12 -1.77 -12.15 -9.81
CA TRP A 12 -1.53 -12.84 -8.55
C TRP A 12 -2.27 -14.18 -8.55
N PRO A 13 -1.70 -15.24 -7.92
CA PRO A 13 -2.38 -16.53 -7.79
C PRO A 13 -3.77 -16.36 -7.16
N VAL A 14 -4.60 -17.35 -7.37
CA VAL A 14 -5.90 -17.42 -6.69
C VAL A 14 -5.65 -17.58 -5.20
N CYS A 15 -6.00 -16.55 -4.44
CA CYS A 15 -5.85 -16.51 -2.99
C CYS A 15 -7.01 -15.71 -2.37
N PRO A 16 -7.29 -15.92 -1.08
CA PRO A 16 -8.32 -15.15 -0.38
C PRO A 16 -8.06 -13.65 -0.49
N ARG A 17 -9.07 -12.89 -0.85
CA ARG A 17 -8.99 -11.42 -0.99
C ARG A 17 -9.94 -10.77 0.00
N THR A 18 -9.44 -9.74 0.66
CA THR A 18 -10.22 -8.86 1.51
C THR A 18 -10.38 -7.53 0.78
N PRO A 19 -11.58 -7.21 0.27
CA PRO A 19 -11.84 -5.89 -0.29
C PRO A 19 -11.60 -4.81 0.76
N LEU A 20 -10.94 -3.74 0.36
CA LEU A 20 -10.73 -2.58 1.21
C LEU A 20 -11.87 -1.57 1.01
N PRO A 21 -12.24 -0.83 2.07
CA PRO A 21 -13.17 0.29 1.92
C PRO A 21 -12.56 1.38 1.05
N PRO A 22 -13.35 2.30 0.48
CA PRO A 22 -12.82 3.49 -0.19
C PRO A 22 -11.89 4.28 0.73
N ALA A 23 -10.91 4.97 0.13
CA ALA A 23 -10.04 5.87 0.90
C ALA A 23 -10.86 6.96 1.59
N ASP A 24 -10.60 7.17 2.88
CA ASP A 24 -11.27 8.19 3.69
C ASP A 24 -10.60 9.56 3.48
N LEU A 25 -10.99 10.23 2.39
CA LEU A 25 -10.47 11.56 2.07
C LEU A 25 -11.03 12.65 2.97
N GLU A 26 -12.18 12.43 3.59
CA GLU A 26 -12.80 13.40 4.51
C GLU A 26 -11.98 13.52 5.78
N ARG A 27 -11.50 12.40 6.31
CA ARG A 27 -10.60 12.38 7.48
C ARG A 27 -9.29 13.12 7.21
N LEU A 28 -8.78 13.08 5.98
CA LEU A 28 -7.58 13.80 5.58
C LEU A 28 -7.81 15.30 5.36
N ASN A 29 -9.05 15.75 5.28
CA ASN A 29 -9.40 17.17 5.07
C ASN A 29 -9.38 17.99 6.38
N GLN A 30 -8.96 17.41 7.49
CA GLN A 30 -8.73 18.13 8.74
C GLN A 30 -7.46 18.99 8.61
N PRO A 31 -7.34 20.09 9.40
CA PRO A 31 -6.11 20.86 9.44
C PRO A 31 -4.94 19.93 9.77
N TRP A 32 -3.97 19.84 8.87
CA TRP A 32 -2.82 18.97 9.08
C TRP A 32 -2.06 19.42 10.31
N PRO A 33 -1.79 18.52 11.25
CA PRO A 33 -0.81 18.81 12.29
C PRO A 33 0.54 19.10 11.63
N VAL A 34 1.38 19.84 12.32
CA VAL A 34 2.76 20.06 11.84
C VAL A 34 3.39 18.68 11.64
N VAL A 35 3.82 18.39 10.40
CA VAL A 35 4.49 17.13 10.08
C VAL A 35 5.70 17.00 10.98
N HIS A 36 5.62 16.12 11.96
CA HIS A 36 6.76 15.84 12.82
C HIS A 36 7.77 15.02 12.00
N PRO A 37 9.08 15.37 12.09
CA PRO A 37 10.09 14.44 11.60
C PRO A 37 9.86 13.09 12.28
N LEU A 38 10.15 11.99 11.57
CA LEU A 38 10.11 10.66 12.18
C LEU A 38 10.90 10.73 13.47
N ALA A 39 10.21 10.81 14.58
CA ALA A 39 10.85 10.97 15.85
C ALA A 39 11.41 9.62 16.28
N ASP A 40 12.71 9.52 16.27
CA ASP A 40 13.45 8.53 17.06
C ASP A 40 13.68 9.12 18.48
N ASP A 41 12.58 9.50 19.12
CA ASP A 41 12.62 10.14 20.45
C ASP A 41 12.68 9.12 21.59
N GLY A 42 12.91 7.84 21.27
CA GLY A 42 13.12 6.78 22.26
C GLY A 42 11.89 6.52 23.16
N ASN A 43 10.80 7.25 22.95
CA ASN A 43 9.56 7.06 23.69
C ASN A 43 8.66 6.12 22.90
N GLU A 44 8.94 4.83 23.01
CA GLU A 44 8.13 3.80 22.36
C GLU A 44 6.73 3.75 22.97
N PRO A 45 5.64 3.87 22.20
CA PRO A 45 4.35 3.49 22.72
C PRO A 45 4.39 2.00 23.07
N ASP A 46 4.06 1.65 24.30
CA ASP A 46 4.16 0.28 24.83
C ASP A 46 3.41 -0.76 23.98
N VAL A 47 2.37 -0.36 23.27
CA VAL A 47 1.61 -1.23 22.36
C VAL A 47 1.05 -0.39 21.22
N VAL A 48 1.37 -0.75 19.97
CA VAL A 48 0.73 -0.18 18.78
C VAL A 48 -0.39 -1.12 18.33
N ALA A 49 -1.61 -0.62 18.36
CA ALA A 49 -2.76 -1.37 17.84
C ALA A 49 -2.61 -1.65 16.33
N ARG A 50 -3.22 -2.75 15.87
CA ARG A 50 -3.31 -3.01 14.42
C ARG A 50 -4.05 -1.86 13.74
N PRO A 51 -3.58 -1.38 12.57
CA PRO A 51 -4.33 -0.42 11.81
C PRO A 51 -5.66 -1.02 11.35
N THR A 52 -6.68 -0.20 11.27
CA THR A 52 -7.97 -0.59 10.73
C THR A 52 -7.90 -0.83 9.23
N LEU A 53 -8.88 -1.53 8.67
CA LEU A 53 -8.96 -1.68 7.20
C LEU A 53 -9.18 -0.33 6.50
N SER A 54 -9.84 0.64 7.15
CA SER A 54 -10.04 1.99 6.62
C SER A 54 -8.74 2.78 6.55
N GLU A 55 -7.92 2.71 7.59
CA GLU A 55 -6.59 3.35 7.61
C GLU A 55 -5.67 2.74 6.56
N LEU A 56 -5.59 1.40 6.51
CA LEU A 56 -4.80 0.72 5.47
C LEU A 56 -5.31 1.04 4.06
N ALA A 57 -6.63 1.07 3.86
CA ALA A 57 -7.24 1.42 2.58
C ALA A 57 -6.79 2.80 2.12
N THR A 58 -6.87 3.79 3.01
CA THR A 58 -6.49 5.17 2.71
C THR A 58 -4.99 5.30 2.42
N ILE A 59 -4.16 4.72 3.28
CA ILE A 59 -2.70 4.72 3.11
C ILE A 59 -2.30 4.07 1.78
N LEU A 60 -2.80 2.87 1.49
CA LEU A 60 -2.42 2.10 0.30
C LEU A 60 -2.98 2.71 -0.99
N ALA A 61 -4.23 3.20 -0.97
CA ALA A 61 -4.83 3.85 -2.12
C ALA A 61 -4.02 5.07 -2.56
N LEU A 62 -3.64 5.92 -1.63
CA LEU A 62 -2.94 7.17 -1.93
C LEU A 62 -1.46 6.97 -2.24
N SER A 63 -0.82 5.95 -1.67
CA SER A 63 0.62 5.72 -1.87
C SER A 63 0.96 4.89 -3.10
N VAL A 64 0.21 3.83 -3.38
CA VAL A 64 0.50 2.90 -4.50
C VAL A 64 -0.72 2.62 -5.37
N GLY A 65 -1.91 3.00 -4.94
CA GLY A 65 -3.16 2.69 -5.61
C GLY A 65 -3.39 3.46 -6.91
N VAL A 66 -4.43 3.03 -7.61
CA VAL A 66 -4.97 3.70 -8.80
C VAL A 66 -6.12 4.61 -8.36
N ARG A 67 -6.12 5.86 -8.81
CA ARG A 67 -7.13 6.86 -8.43
C ARG A 67 -8.55 6.50 -8.90
N GLU A 68 -8.63 5.81 -10.03
CA GLU A 68 -9.88 5.28 -10.58
C GLU A 68 -9.68 3.78 -10.77
N PRO A 69 -10.09 2.93 -9.79
CA PRO A 69 -10.01 1.49 -9.93
C PRO A 69 -10.79 1.03 -11.17
N LEU A 70 -10.25 0.04 -11.87
CA LEU A 70 -10.96 -0.59 -12.99
C LEU A 70 -12.26 -1.21 -12.41
N GLY A 71 -13.41 -0.67 -12.80
CA GLY A 71 -14.73 -1.13 -12.32
C GLY A 71 -15.47 -0.20 -11.37
N SER A 72 -14.87 0.91 -10.95
CA SER A 72 -15.65 1.99 -10.35
C SER A 72 -16.44 2.68 -11.47
N GLU A 73 -17.77 2.55 -11.40
CA GLU A 73 -18.68 3.27 -12.28
C GLU A 73 -18.36 4.77 -12.27
N PRO A 74 -18.12 5.40 -13.43
CA PRO A 74 -18.15 6.84 -13.49
C PRO A 74 -19.55 7.25 -13.04
N THR A 75 -19.66 8.04 -11.98
CA THR A 75 -20.92 8.55 -11.46
C THR A 75 -21.69 9.23 -12.60
N GLY A 76 -22.65 8.51 -13.19
CA GLY A 76 -23.59 9.07 -14.14
C GLY A 76 -23.80 8.36 -15.48
N GLN A 77 -23.06 7.32 -15.80
CA GLN A 77 -23.28 6.55 -17.04
C GLN A 77 -23.22 5.04 -16.77
N GLY A 78 -24.16 4.28 -17.30
CA GLY A 78 -24.42 2.89 -16.98
C GLY A 78 -23.37 1.89 -17.46
N PRO A 79 -23.56 0.60 -17.14
CA PRO A 79 -22.54 -0.47 -17.27
C PRO A 79 -22.02 -0.77 -18.68
N ALA A 80 -22.56 -0.13 -19.71
CA ALA A 80 -22.12 -0.33 -21.09
C ALA A 80 -20.80 0.38 -21.43
N ASP A 81 -20.41 1.42 -20.71
CA ASP A 81 -19.21 2.21 -21.03
C ASP A 81 -17.93 1.76 -20.27
N ALA A 82 -18.06 0.98 -19.21
CA ALA A 82 -16.90 0.47 -18.45
C ALA A 82 -16.02 -0.47 -19.29
N ALA A 83 -16.60 -1.17 -20.28
CA ALA A 83 -15.86 -2.03 -21.21
C ALA A 83 -15.07 -1.23 -22.28
N GLN A 84 -15.29 0.06 -22.41
CA GLN A 84 -14.77 0.90 -23.48
C GLN A 84 -13.92 2.08 -23.01
N THR A 85 -13.34 2.04 -21.79
CA THR A 85 -12.32 3.04 -21.48
C THR A 85 -11.21 2.91 -22.51
N PRO A 86 -11.00 3.90 -23.40
CA PRO A 86 -10.04 3.76 -24.48
C PRO A 86 -8.67 3.39 -23.92
N LEU A 87 -7.98 2.45 -24.55
CA LEU A 87 -6.57 2.14 -24.22
C LEU A 87 -5.67 3.39 -24.22
N SER A 88 -6.16 4.50 -24.76
CA SER A 88 -5.54 5.82 -24.76
C SER A 88 -5.71 6.59 -23.44
N ALA A 89 -6.67 6.25 -22.58
CA ALA A 89 -6.84 6.95 -21.31
C ALA A 89 -5.71 6.57 -20.34
N LYS A 90 -5.06 7.60 -19.79
CA LYS A 90 -4.01 7.41 -18.78
C LYS A 90 -4.64 6.97 -17.47
N LEU A 91 -4.07 5.95 -16.84
CA LEU A 91 -4.38 5.66 -15.44
C LEU A 91 -3.90 6.83 -14.58
N ARG A 92 -4.73 7.21 -13.63
CA ARG A 92 -4.39 8.24 -12.65
C ARG A 92 -3.89 7.57 -11.37
N ARG A 93 -2.84 8.12 -10.80
CA ARG A 93 -2.32 7.74 -9.49
C ARG A 93 -2.21 8.99 -8.63
N TRP A 94 -2.28 8.83 -7.32
CA TRP A 94 -2.09 9.93 -6.39
C TRP A 94 -0.61 10.26 -6.23
N THR A 95 0.22 9.22 -6.19
CA THR A 95 1.66 9.35 -5.99
C THR A 95 2.40 9.52 -7.31
N ALA A 96 3.38 10.39 -7.32
CA ALA A 96 4.28 10.55 -8.47
C ALA A 96 5.07 9.26 -8.71
N ALA A 97 5.16 8.87 -9.99
CA ALA A 97 5.93 7.71 -10.41
C ALA A 97 6.54 7.93 -11.80
N GLY A 98 7.70 7.37 -12.06
CA GLY A 98 8.40 7.46 -13.33
C GLY A 98 7.54 7.01 -14.50
N GLY A 99 7.13 7.97 -15.35
CA GLY A 99 6.23 7.72 -16.47
C GLY A 99 4.85 7.20 -16.10
N ASN A 100 4.46 7.28 -14.85
CA ASN A 100 3.21 6.75 -14.29
C ASN A 100 3.02 5.24 -14.58
N ILE A 101 4.11 4.47 -14.56
CA ILE A 101 4.11 3.03 -14.90
C ILE A 101 3.48 2.19 -13.79
N GLY A 102 3.54 2.65 -12.53
CA GLY A 102 3.12 1.86 -11.36
C GLY A 102 4.10 0.72 -11.13
N SER A 103 5.33 1.08 -10.76
CA SER A 103 6.43 0.16 -10.51
C SER A 103 6.42 -0.41 -9.10
N VAL A 104 5.71 0.23 -8.17
CA VAL A 104 5.73 -0.11 -6.75
C VAL A 104 4.64 -1.11 -6.42
N THR A 105 5.01 -2.13 -5.66
CA THR A 105 4.08 -3.08 -5.03
C THR A 105 4.22 -2.97 -3.52
N ALA A 106 3.10 -2.88 -2.80
CA ALA A 106 3.07 -2.86 -1.35
C ALA A 106 2.64 -4.23 -0.80
N TYR A 107 3.40 -4.73 0.17
CA TYR A 107 3.05 -5.87 0.99
C TYR A 107 2.70 -5.39 2.39
N VAL A 108 1.74 -6.04 3.03
CA VAL A 108 1.32 -5.74 4.41
C VAL A 108 1.50 -7.00 5.24
N LEU A 109 2.35 -6.92 6.23
CA LEU A 109 2.65 -8.00 7.17
C LEU A 109 1.96 -7.70 8.48
N VAL A 110 1.04 -8.55 8.91
CA VAL A 110 0.28 -8.42 10.15
C VAL A 110 0.69 -9.55 11.10
N PRO A 111 1.42 -9.25 12.19
CA PRO A 111 1.91 -10.28 13.11
C PRO A 111 0.77 -10.92 13.92
N ALA A 112 0.97 -12.16 14.34
CA ALA A 112 -0.02 -12.91 15.13
C ALA A 112 -0.26 -12.26 16.51
N GLY A 113 0.79 -11.70 17.11
CA GLY A 113 0.75 -11.10 18.46
C GLY A 113 0.31 -9.63 18.49
N ALA A 114 0.02 -9.00 17.35
CA ALA A 114 -0.40 -7.61 17.36
C ALA A 114 -1.70 -7.42 18.14
N ALA A 115 -1.75 -6.38 18.97
CA ALA A 115 -2.94 -6.06 19.73
C ALA A 115 -4.13 -5.78 18.81
N ALA A 116 -5.31 -6.24 19.21
CA ALA A 116 -6.53 -5.82 18.55
C ALA A 116 -6.78 -4.34 18.88
N GLY A 117 -7.16 -3.56 17.86
CA GLY A 117 -7.61 -2.19 18.08
C GLY A 117 -8.97 -2.12 18.75
N GLU A 118 -9.59 -0.96 18.68
CA GLU A 118 -10.89 -0.72 19.33
C GLU A 118 -11.97 -1.68 18.86
N ALA A 119 -12.85 -2.06 19.79
CA ALA A 119 -13.95 -2.96 19.52
C ALA A 119 -14.94 -2.32 18.52
N GLY A 120 -15.17 -3.01 17.41
CA GLY A 120 -16.14 -2.56 16.37
C GLY A 120 -15.47 -2.16 15.04
N GLU A 121 -14.19 -1.85 15.02
CA GLU A 121 -13.48 -1.57 13.79
C GLU A 121 -12.91 -2.83 13.14
N LYS A 122 -13.14 -2.96 11.83
CA LYS A 122 -12.59 -4.08 11.06
C LYS A 122 -11.08 -3.92 10.89
N GLN A 123 -10.35 -4.95 11.28
CA GLN A 123 -8.90 -5.04 11.15
C GLN A 123 -8.51 -6.23 10.28
N PRO A 124 -7.33 -6.19 9.64
CA PRO A 124 -6.83 -7.34 8.92
C PRO A 124 -6.48 -8.46 9.91
N ALA A 125 -6.80 -9.71 9.55
CA ALA A 125 -6.34 -10.87 10.30
C ALA A 125 -4.81 -10.99 10.21
N PRO A 126 -4.16 -11.69 11.17
CA PRO A 126 -2.73 -12.00 11.05
C PRO A 126 -2.41 -12.72 9.73
N GLY A 127 -1.37 -12.27 9.04
CA GLY A 127 -1.01 -12.82 7.73
C GLY A 127 -0.05 -11.93 6.95
N THR A 128 0.44 -12.48 5.85
CA THR A 128 1.22 -11.74 4.85
C THR A 128 0.33 -11.47 3.64
N TYR A 129 0.17 -10.21 3.32
CA TYR A 129 -0.72 -9.75 2.25
C TYR A 129 0.06 -9.01 1.18
N VAL A 130 -0.49 -9.00 -0.03
CA VAL A 130 -0.12 -8.06 -1.08
C VAL A 130 -1.31 -7.16 -1.41
N TYR A 131 -1.06 -5.89 -1.61
CA TYR A 131 -2.07 -4.96 -2.06
C TYR A 131 -2.28 -5.09 -3.57
N ILE A 132 -3.51 -5.38 -3.98
CA ILE A 132 -3.93 -5.47 -5.38
C ILE A 132 -4.49 -4.10 -5.79
N GLU A 133 -3.66 -3.30 -6.41
CA GLU A 133 -3.99 -1.91 -6.77
C GLU A 133 -5.23 -1.78 -7.67
N ARG A 134 -5.43 -2.75 -8.60
CA ARG A 134 -6.56 -2.79 -9.53
C ARG A 134 -7.89 -3.00 -8.82
N ASP A 135 -7.88 -3.90 -7.84
CA ASP A 135 -9.10 -4.38 -7.18
C ASP A 135 -9.34 -3.66 -5.84
N HIS A 136 -8.41 -2.81 -5.43
CA HIS A 136 -8.38 -2.16 -4.11
C HIS A 136 -8.64 -3.18 -2.99
N ALA A 137 -7.80 -4.20 -2.92
CA ALA A 137 -7.96 -5.32 -2.02
C ALA A 137 -6.62 -5.81 -1.47
N LEU A 138 -6.67 -6.43 -0.30
CA LEU A 138 -5.57 -7.21 0.26
C LEU A 138 -5.74 -8.67 -0.13
N ALA A 139 -4.73 -9.27 -0.78
CA ALA A 139 -4.67 -10.68 -1.08
C ALA A 139 -3.76 -11.40 -0.10
N LEU A 140 -4.28 -12.40 0.61
CA LEU A 140 -3.50 -13.21 1.56
C LEU A 140 -2.60 -14.16 0.77
N ILE A 141 -1.29 -13.97 0.88
CA ILE A 141 -0.27 -14.72 0.13
C ILE A 141 0.60 -15.62 1.03
N GLY A 142 0.52 -15.46 2.34
CA GLY A 142 1.31 -16.23 3.28
C GLY A 142 0.82 -16.13 4.72
N PRO A 143 1.40 -16.96 5.62
CA PRO A 143 1.08 -16.91 7.04
C PRO A 143 1.51 -15.57 7.66
N ALA A 144 1.08 -15.35 8.91
CA ALA A 144 1.57 -14.25 9.71
C ALA A 144 3.09 -14.42 9.96
N PRO A 145 3.86 -13.33 9.92
CA PRO A 145 5.25 -13.39 10.33
C PRO A 145 5.34 -13.85 11.80
N SER A 146 6.15 -14.86 12.03
CA SER A 146 6.41 -15.38 13.37
C SER A 146 7.87 -15.10 13.75
N GLY A 147 8.10 -14.60 14.95
CA GLY A 147 9.45 -14.42 15.47
C GLY A 147 10.22 -15.72 15.76
N ALA A 148 9.57 -16.90 15.56
CA ALA A 148 10.12 -18.20 15.94
C ALA A 148 10.85 -18.95 14.80
N ASP A 149 10.63 -18.58 13.54
CA ASP A 149 11.18 -19.28 12.36
C ASP A 149 12.44 -18.62 11.78
N SER A 150 13.02 -17.65 12.48
CA SER A 150 14.28 -17.04 12.06
C SER A 150 15.44 -18.01 12.33
N GLY A 151 15.85 -18.77 11.30
CA GLY A 151 17.19 -19.33 11.26
C GLY A 151 18.26 -18.24 11.44
N GLU A 152 19.47 -18.60 11.81
CA GLU A 152 20.56 -17.66 12.16
C GLU A 152 20.84 -16.53 11.13
N ASP A 153 20.28 -16.61 9.92
CA ASP A 153 20.39 -15.61 8.85
C ASP A 153 19.18 -14.67 8.68
N ALA A 154 18.13 -14.80 9.52
CA ALA A 154 16.85 -14.08 9.36
C ALA A 154 16.69 -12.89 10.32
N GLU A 155 17.74 -12.10 10.48
CA GLU A 155 17.73 -10.87 11.30
C GLU A 155 16.70 -9.81 10.81
N THR A 156 16.16 -10.00 9.60
CA THR A 156 15.26 -9.03 8.91
C THR A 156 13.77 -9.34 8.99
N ASP A 157 13.35 -10.55 9.38
CA ASP A 157 11.94 -10.95 9.32
C ASP A 157 11.18 -10.85 10.66
N VAL A 158 11.89 -10.62 11.75
CA VAL A 158 11.25 -10.42 13.06
C VAL A 158 10.70 -8.99 13.11
N LEU A 159 9.37 -8.89 13.20
CA LEU A 159 8.76 -7.59 13.47
C LEU A 159 9.10 -7.18 14.90
N PRO A 160 9.53 -5.93 15.12
CA PRO A 160 9.74 -5.43 16.48
C PRO A 160 8.49 -5.61 17.33
N ASP A 161 8.67 -5.83 18.61
CA ASP A 161 7.57 -5.90 19.57
C ASP A 161 6.73 -4.62 19.51
N GLY A 162 5.43 -4.75 19.65
CA GLY A 162 4.51 -3.62 19.61
C GLY A 162 4.12 -3.14 18.22
N VAL A 163 4.65 -3.72 17.12
CA VAL A 163 4.26 -3.34 15.76
C VAL A 163 2.93 -3.98 15.38
N GLY A 164 1.94 -3.15 15.03
CA GLY A 164 0.61 -3.61 14.59
C GLY A 164 0.58 -4.16 13.17
N ALA A 165 1.36 -3.57 12.27
CA ALA A 165 1.57 -4.03 10.89
C ALA A 165 2.85 -3.42 10.30
N ARG A 166 3.45 -4.10 9.32
CA ARG A 166 4.56 -3.56 8.53
C ARG A 166 4.13 -3.43 7.06
N ILE A 167 4.43 -2.30 6.45
CA ILE A 167 4.30 -2.12 5.00
C ILE A 167 5.69 -2.23 4.37
N VAL A 168 5.84 -3.16 3.42
CA VAL A 168 7.07 -3.35 2.65
C VAL A 168 6.81 -2.93 1.21
N LEU A 169 7.62 -2.01 0.70
CA LEU A 169 7.55 -1.56 -0.69
C LEU A 169 8.62 -2.25 -1.53
N THR A 170 8.22 -2.76 -2.70
CA THR A 170 9.13 -3.35 -3.67
C THR A 170 8.96 -2.68 -5.03
N GLY A 171 10.06 -2.52 -5.75
CA GLY A 171 10.07 -1.93 -7.09
C GLY A 171 10.14 -3.01 -8.19
N ASN A 172 9.23 -2.97 -9.15
CA ASN A 172 9.26 -3.85 -10.33
C ASN A 172 10.23 -3.31 -11.37
N VAL A 173 11.51 -3.66 -11.21
CA VAL A 173 12.60 -3.19 -12.09
C VAL A 173 12.39 -3.64 -13.53
N ASP A 174 11.93 -4.87 -13.78
CA ASP A 174 11.71 -5.41 -15.13
C ASP A 174 10.66 -4.60 -15.90
N LYS A 175 9.56 -4.24 -15.23
CA LYS A 175 8.51 -3.40 -15.82
C LYS A 175 9.06 -2.03 -16.22
N VAL A 176 9.87 -1.44 -15.36
CA VAL A 176 10.48 -0.12 -15.60
C VAL A 176 11.56 -0.19 -16.67
N ALA A 177 12.34 -1.28 -16.73
CA ALA A 177 13.42 -1.48 -17.70
C ALA A 177 12.92 -1.49 -19.15
N ARG A 178 11.69 -1.90 -19.40
CA ARG A 178 11.07 -1.86 -20.74
C ARG A 178 10.97 -0.45 -21.32
N LYS A 179 11.12 0.58 -20.48
CA LYS A 179 11.09 1.98 -20.90
C LYS A 179 12.40 2.70 -20.60
N TYR A 180 12.97 2.47 -19.44
CA TYR A 180 14.09 3.27 -18.92
C TYR A 180 15.42 2.55 -18.97
N PHE A 181 15.47 1.32 -19.49
CA PHE A 181 16.69 0.54 -19.70
C PHE A 181 17.60 0.53 -18.46
N SER A 182 18.82 1.01 -18.58
CA SER A 182 19.81 1.06 -17.50
C SER A 182 19.42 1.96 -16.32
N PHE A 183 18.48 2.87 -16.50
CA PHE A 183 18.00 3.73 -15.41
C PHE A 183 16.88 3.09 -14.57
N ALA A 184 16.45 1.87 -14.92
CA ALA A 184 15.28 1.23 -14.30
C ALA A 184 15.37 1.11 -12.78
N LEU A 185 16.50 0.68 -12.24
CA LEU A 185 16.72 0.57 -10.80
C LEU A 185 16.55 1.92 -10.11
N ARG A 186 17.19 2.97 -10.65
CA ARG A 186 17.08 4.32 -10.09
C ARG A 186 15.63 4.81 -10.06
N ILE A 187 14.89 4.61 -11.15
CA ILE A 187 13.49 5.01 -11.22
C ILE A 187 12.64 4.20 -10.22
N ALA A 188 12.85 2.88 -10.12
CA ALA A 188 12.12 2.05 -9.17
C ALA A 188 12.37 2.47 -7.71
N VAL A 189 13.61 2.80 -7.36
CA VAL A 189 13.97 3.31 -6.02
C VAL A 189 13.32 4.67 -5.76
N GLN A 190 13.33 5.58 -6.75
CA GLN A 190 12.68 6.88 -6.62
C GLN A 190 11.15 6.73 -6.45
N ASP A 191 10.52 5.85 -7.21
CA ASP A 191 9.09 5.59 -7.10
C ASP A 191 8.73 5.01 -5.71
N CYS A 192 9.56 4.08 -5.18
CA CYS A 192 9.40 3.57 -3.81
C CYS A 192 9.54 4.71 -2.78
N GLY A 193 10.52 5.60 -2.95
CA GLY A 193 10.72 6.76 -2.08
C GLY A 193 9.52 7.70 -2.08
N CYS A 194 8.95 7.99 -3.26
CA CYS A 194 7.72 8.79 -3.36
C CYS A 194 6.54 8.11 -2.63
N SER A 195 6.37 6.79 -2.84
CA SER A 195 5.31 6.04 -2.16
C SER A 195 5.51 5.99 -0.66
N PHE A 196 6.75 5.81 -0.20
CA PHE A 196 7.10 5.84 1.22
C PHE A 196 6.73 7.18 1.87
N GLU A 197 7.10 8.30 1.23
CA GLU A 197 6.78 9.62 1.77
C GLU A 197 5.27 9.87 1.82
N VAL A 198 4.51 9.42 0.82
CA VAL A 198 3.04 9.51 0.87
C VAL A 198 2.46 8.64 1.99
N ILE A 199 3.00 7.42 2.21
CA ILE A 199 2.60 6.60 3.37
C ILE A 199 2.80 7.37 4.66
N ARG A 200 3.98 7.97 4.84
CA ARG A 200 4.32 8.75 6.02
C ARG A 200 3.35 9.90 6.26
N LEU A 201 3.12 10.71 5.23
CA LEU A 201 2.23 11.87 5.31
C LEU A 201 0.77 11.47 5.59
N VAL A 202 0.29 10.40 4.96
CA VAL A 202 -1.08 9.93 5.16
C VAL A 202 -1.26 9.31 6.53
N ALA A 203 -0.30 8.50 7.00
CA ALA A 203 -0.33 7.92 8.34
C ALA A 203 -0.36 9.01 9.41
N ASP A 204 0.50 10.04 9.28
CA ASP A 204 0.54 11.19 10.17
C ASP A 204 -0.81 11.94 10.19
N ALA A 205 -1.38 12.22 9.01
CA ALA A 205 -2.68 12.88 8.89
C ALA A 205 -3.85 12.05 9.49
N LEU A 206 -3.74 10.73 9.48
CA LEU A 206 -4.71 9.81 10.10
C LEU A 206 -4.46 9.63 11.61
N GLY A 207 -3.35 10.10 12.15
CA GLY A 207 -2.93 9.85 13.52
C GLY A 207 -2.45 8.42 13.76
N VAL A 208 -2.02 7.72 12.69
CA VAL A 208 -1.48 6.35 12.78
C VAL A 208 0.02 6.44 13.02
N PRO A 209 0.52 5.96 14.18
CA PRO A 209 1.96 6.00 14.48
C PRO A 209 2.74 5.17 13.45
N LEU A 210 3.78 5.76 12.87
CA LEU A 210 4.64 5.12 11.88
C LEU A 210 6.10 5.17 12.33
N ARG A 211 6.79 4.03 12.19
CA ARG A 211 8.26 3.92 12.29
C ARG A 211 8.83 3.48 10.94
N ALA A 212 9.99 3.97 10.56
CA ALA A 212 10.69 3.64 9.32
C ALA A 212 11.98 2.88 9.59
#